data_10fac9662700af36d11639b787aa0496
#
_entry.id   10fac9662700af36d11639b787aa0496
#
_cell.length_a   1.000
_cell.length_b   1.000
_cell.length_c   1.000
_cell.angle_alpha   90.00
_cell.angle_beta   90.00
_cell.angle_gamma   90.00
#
_symmetry.space_group_name_H-M   'P 1'
#
loop_
_entity.id
_entity.type
_entity.pdbx_description
1 polymer ?
#
loop_
_entity_poly.entity_id
_entity_poly.type
_entity_poly.pdbx_seq_one_letter_code
_entity_poly.pdbx_strand_id
1 'polypeptide(L)'
;MKVCVYRGTNEIGGNCIEVATKNTRVLFDFGLPLSSMEEDKPLTDYKVNCSGVYADEVPSVNAIFITHNHPDHYGLLPLINPKIPVYMTKTLHEILVKIQPLLPGEFDISHLDIRDIDLNEIVKIGDLTIIAHPVDHAPSACAYEVSDGTKRILYTGDIRFHSNQNWKSWKLADKTKNPDCLIMEGTRLSRSE
;
A
#
# COMPACT_ATOMS: atom_id res chain seq x y z
N MET A 1 17.98 5.99 2.80
CA MET A 1 16.82 5.05 2.84
C MET A 1 17.17 3.73 2.19
N LYS A 2 16.47 2.65 2.57
CA LYS A 2 16.53 1.31 1.95
C LYS A 2 15.13 0.98 1.43
N VAL A 3 15.02 0.34 0.27
CA VAL A 3 13.77 -0.23 -0.25
C VAL A 3 13.90 -1.74 -0.26
N CYS A 4 12.85 -2.44 0.15
CA CYS A 4 12.71 -3.88 0.01
C CYS A 4 11.33 -4.17 -0.58
N VAL A 5 11.27 -4.95 -1.66
CA VAL A 5 10.03 -5.45 -2.21
C VAL A 5 9.89 -6.90 -1.76
N TYR A 6 8.96 -7.17 -0.85
CA TYR A 6 8.76 -8.50 -0.29
C TYR A 6 7.95 -9.39 -1.22
N ARG A 7 6.99 -8.80 -1.96
CA ARG A 7 6.16 -9.50 -2.93
C ARG A 7 5.71 -8.53 -4.05
N GLY A 8 5.36 -9.06 -5.23
CA GLY A 8 4.92 -8.28 -6.39
C GLY A 8 6.03 -8.03 -7.44
N THR A 9 7.20 -8.68 -7.32
CA THR A 9 8.30 -8.51 -8.30
C THR A 9 8.22 -9.44 -9.50
N ASN A 10 7.70 -10.66 -9.32
CA ASN A 10 7.63 -11.70 -10.35
C ASN A 10 6.21 -12.25 -10.53
N GLU A 11 5.25 -11.61 -9.95
CA GLU A 11 3.83 -11.97 -9.97
C GLU A 11 2.98 -10.70 -9.99
N ILE A 12 1.72 -10.80 -10.41
CA ILE A 12 0.76 -9.71 -10.33
C ILE A 12 0.06 -9.79 -8.98
N GLY A 13 0.00 -8.66 -8.27
CA GLY A 13 -0.66 -8.56 -6.97
C GLY A 13 0.19 -9.03 -5.79
N GLY A 14 -0.42 -9.05 -4.62
CA GLY A 14 0.24 -9.38 -3.35
C GLY A 14 1.26 -8.32 -2.93
N ASN A 15 1.07 -7.08 -3.31
CA ASN A 15 2.03 -6.00 -3.10
C ASN A 15 2.39 -5.82 -1.63
N CYS A 16 3.70 -5.78 -1.34
CA CYS A 16 4.24 -5.46 -0.02
C CYS A 16 5.64 -4.85 -0.19
N ILE A 17 5.73 -3.54 0.01
CA ILE A 17 6.95 -2.75 -0.19
C ILE A 17 7.35 -2.11 1.13
N GLU A 18 8.60 -2.27 1.54
CA GLU A 18 9.18 -1.59 2.69
C GLU A 18 10.05 -0.42 2.24
N VAL A 19 9.87 0.72 2.90
CA VAL A 19 10.85 1.81 2.91
C VAL A 19 11.35 1.97 4.34
N ALA A 20 12.67 1.92 4.52
CA ALA A 20 13.28 1.99 5.83
C ALA A 20 14.48 2.94 5.88
N THR A 21 14.65 3.59 7.04
CA THR A 21 15.87 4.24 7.47
C THR A 21 16.59 3.34 8.50
N LYS A 22 17.55 3.88 9.22
CA LYS A 22 18.16 3.20 10.37
C LYS A 22 17.17 3.01 11.52
N ASN A 23 16.21 3.92 11.68
CA ASN A 23 15.36 4.01 12.87
C ASN A 23 13.87 3.79 12.58
N THR A 24 13.44 3.86 11.33
CA THR A 24 12.03 3.83 10.94
C THR A 24 11.81 2.83 9.82
N ARG A 25 10.77 2.00 9.94
CA ARG A 25 10.31 1.05 8.92
C ARG A 25 8.84 1.31 8.62
N VAL A 26 8.50 1.56 7.37
CA VAL A 26 7.11 1.68 6.91
C VAL A 26 6.86 0.71 5.77
N LEU A 27 5.65 0.16 5.72
CA LEU A 27 5.20 -0.67 4.62
C LEU A 27 4.19 0.09 3.76
N PHE A 28 4.22 -0.19 2.48
CA PHE A 28 3.22 0.25 1.52
C PHE A 28 2.56 -0.98 0.91
N ASP A 29 1.24 -1.03 1.06
CA ASP A 29 0.37 -2.15 0.75
C ASP A 29 0.71 -3.43 1.53
N PHE A 30 -0.28 -4.29 1.71
CA PHE A 30 -0.17 -5.57 2.35
C PHE A 30 -1.21 -6.51 1.76
N GLY A 31 -0.94 -6.93 0.53
CA GLY A 31 -1.90 -7.54 -0.35
C GLY A 31 -1.87 -9.05 -0.45
N LEU A 32 -2.95 -9.61 -0.95
CA LEU A 32 -3.08 -11.01 -1.35
C LEU A 32 -2.56 -11.21 -2.77
N PRO A 33 -1.84 -12.30 -3.09
CA PRO A 33 -1.53 -12.63 -4.48
C PRO A 33 -2.82 -12.95 -5.24
N LEU A 34 -2.87 -12.64 -6.55
CA LEU A 34 -4.07 -12.91 -7.36
C LEU A 34 -4.41 -14.41 -7.42
N SER A 35 -3.41 -15.29 -7.33
CA SER A 35 -3.62 -16.73 -7.24
C SER A 35 -4.50 -17.14 -6.06
N SER A 36 -4.55 -16.36 -4.98
CA SER A 36 -5.40 -16.62 -3.82
C SER A 36 -6.90 -16.60 -4.14
N MET A 37 -7.32 -15.93 -5.21
CA MET A 37 -8.72 -15.85 -5.63
C MET A 37 -9.25 -17.20 -6.17
N GLU A 38 -8.37 -18.09 -6.59
CA GLU A 38 -8.70 -19.41 -7.14
C GLU A 38 -8.51 -20.53 -6.10
N GLU A 39 -8.01 -20.19 -4.90
CA GLU A 39 -7.64 -21.13 -3.87
C GLU A 39 -8.50 -20.92 -2.60
N ASP A 40 -9.06 -22.01 -2.08
CA ASP A 40 -9.77 -22.00 -0.78
C ASP A 40 -8.77 -22.31 0.35
N LYS A 41 -7.92 -21.32 0.66
CA LYS A 41 -6.90 -21.42 1.71
C LYS A 41 -7.06 -20.31 2.75
N PRO A 42 -6.68 -20.57 4.01
CA PRO A 42 -6.69 -19.52 5.03
C PRO A 42 -5.71 -18.40 4.69
N LEU A 43 -6.01 -17.16 5.11
CA LEU A 43 -5.16 -15.98 4.88
C LEU A 43 -3.71 -16.20 5.38
N THR A 44 -3.53 -16.99 6.41
CA THR A 44 -2.21 -17.31 7.01
C THR A 44 -1.25 -17.99 6.04
N ASP A 45 -1.76 -18.73 5.06
CA ASP A 45 -0.94 -19.42 4.06
C ASP A 45 -0.31 -18.46 3.05
N TYR A 46 -0.84 -17.22 3.00
CA TYR A 46 -0.35 -16.16 2.12
C TYR A 46 0.57 -15.15 2.84
N LYS A 47 0.98 -15.44 4.08
CA LYS A 47 1.90 -14.57 4.82
C LYS A 47 3.14 -14.23 3.98
N VAL A 48 3.55 -12.98 4.03
CA VAL A 48 4.78 -12.48 3.41
C VAL A 48 5.92 -12.62 4.41
N ASN A 49 7.12 -12.94 3.96
CA ASN A 49 8.29 -13.04 4.84
C ASN A 49 8.79 -11.63 5.27
N CYS A 50 7.92 -10.93 6.00
CA CYS A 50 8.18 -9.62 6.58
C CYS A 50 8.01 -9.71 8.09
N SER A 51 9.10 -9.74 8.84
CA SER A 51 9.07 -9.91 10.29
C SER A 51 8.59 -8.66 11.03
N GLY A 52 7.92 -8.85 12.15
CA GLY A 52 7.46 -7.80 13.05
C GLY A 52 6.22 -7.06 12.56
N VAL A 53 5.41 -7.69 11.68
CA VAL A 53 4.17 -7.13 11.16
C VAL A 53 2.93 -7.89 11.64
N TYR A 54 3.05 -9.17 11.94
CA TYR A 54 1.91 -10.03 12.25
C TYR A 54 1.48 -9.96 13.72
N ALA A 55 0.21 -10.33 13.98
CA ALA A 55 -0.40 -10.30 15.31
C ALA A 55 0.33 -11.16 16.35
N ASP A 56 0.94 -12.25 15.91
CA ASP A 56 1.70 -13.19 16.74
C ASP A 56 3.18 -12.81 16.94
N GLU A 57 3.59 -11.65 16.43
CA GLU A 57 4.98 -11.16 16.51
C GLU A 57 5.12 -9.93 17.39
N VAL A 58 6.35 -9.66 17.83
CA VAL A 58 6.70 -8.36 18.43
C VAL A 58 6.77 -7.31 17.30
N PRO A 59 5.95 -6.24 17.33
CA PRO A 59 5.91 -5.28 16.24
C PRO A 59 7.23 -4.54 16.10
N SER A 60 7.74 -4.47 14.87
CA SER A 60 8.94 -3.72 14.50
C SER A 60 8.74 -2.83 13.28
N VAL A 61 7.54 -2.82 12.70
CA VAL A 61 7.08 -1.88 11.67
C VAL A 61 6.42 -0.70 12.37
N ASN A 62 6.73 0.52 11.94
CA ASN A 62 6.23 1.74 12.56
C ASN A 62 4.88 2.19 12.00
N ALA A 63 4.58 1.85 10.75
CA ALA A 63 3.30 2.15 10.09
C ALA A 63 3.13 1.36 8.81
N ILE A 64 1.87 1.19 8.39
CA ILE A 64 1.49 0.62 7.10
C ILE A 64 0.61 1.63 6.37
N PHE A 65 0.82 1.81 5.06
CA PHE A 65 0.07 2.72 4.21
C PHE A 65 -0.57 1.95 3.07
N ILE A 66 -1.89 2.11 2.87
CA ILE A 66 -2.64 1.40 1.83
C ILE A 66 -3.00 2.36 0.70
N THR A 67 -2.70 1.95 -0.54
CA THR A 67 -2.89 2.80 -1.73
C THR A 67 -4.33 2.85 -2.21
N HIS A 68 -5.03 1.71 -2.29
CA HIS A 68 -6.39 1.61 -2.81
C HIS A 68 -7.11 0.31 -2.42
N ASN A 69 -8.37 0.16 -2.88
CA ASN A 69 -9.30 -0.88 -2.46
C ASN A 69 -9.30 -2.15 -3.33
N HIS A 70 -8.16 -2.59 -3.85
CA HIS A 70 -8.05 -3.91 -4.46
C HIS A 70 -7.41 -4.92 -3.50
N PRO A 71 -7.91 -6.18 -3.41
CA PRO A 71 -7.46 -7.16 -2.42
C PRO A 71 -5.96 -7.46 -2.47
N ASP A 72 -5.35 -7.34 -3.63
CA ASP A 72 -3.92 -7.52 -3.83
C ASP A 72 -3.05 -6.37 -3.28
N HIS A 73 -3.68 -5.36 -2.64
CA HIS A 73 -3.05 -4.26 -1.92
C HIS A 73 -3.41 -4.21 -0.43
N TYR A 74 -4.58 -4.73 -0.03
CA TYR A 74 -5.02 -4.67 1.38
C TYR A 74 -5.40 -6.03 1.98
N GLY A 75 -5.46 -7.10 1.19
CA GLY A 75 -6.13 -8.35 1.59
C GLY A 75 -5.52 -9.08 2.79
N LEU A 76 -4.28 -8.79 3.19
CA LEU A 76 -3.65 -9.36 4.39
C LEU A 76 -3.79 -8.46 5.63
N LEU A 77 -4.54 -7.35 5.56
CA LEU A 77 -4.76 -6.48 6.73
C LEU A 77 -5.28 -7.22 7.98
N PRO A 78 -6.19 -8.21 7.88
CA PRO A 78 -6.67 -8.94 9.05
C PRO A 78 -5.57 -9.64 9.88
N LEU A 79 -4.40 -9.87 9.30
CA LEU A 79 -3.28 -10.55 9.98
C LEU A 79 -2.33 -9.59 10.71
N ILE A 80 -2.51 -8.29 10.56
CA ILE A 80 -1.60 -7.27 11.10
C ILE A 80 -1.72 -7.18 12.63
N ASN A 81 -0.59 -6.92 13.26
CA ASN A 81 -0.55 -6.63 14.70
C ASN A 81 -1.30 -5.33 14.99
N PRO A 82 -2.32 -5.34 15.88
CA PRO A 82 -3.16 -4.17 16.16
C PRO A 82 -2.41 -2.97 16.77
N LYS A 83 -1.16 -3.15 17.17
CA LYS A 83 -0.31 -2.05 17.65
C LYS A 83 0.37 -1.26 16.54
N ILE A 84 0.29 -1.74 15.30
CA ILE A 84 0.86 -1.05 14.13
C ILE A 84 -0.22 -0.17 13.51
N PRO A 85 -0.05 1.15 13.47
CA PRO A 85 -1.03 2.03 12.84
C PRO A 85 -1.08 1.80 11.32
N VAL A 86 -2.30 1.73 10.78
CA VAL A 86 -2.58 1.56 9.35
C VAL A 86 -3.16 2.87 8.83
N TYR A 87 -2.46 3.50 7.90
CA TYR A 87 -2.85 4.75 7.28
C TYR A 87 -3.48 4.50 5.91
N MET A 88 -4.61 5.16 5.65
CA MET A 88 -5.27 5.15 4.35
C MET A 88 -6.12 6.41 4.17
N THR A 89 -6.52 6.73 2.95
CA THR A 89 -7.44 7.83 2.74
C THR A 89 -8.78 7.52 3.41
N LYS A 90 -9.45 8.54 3.94
CA LYS A 90 -10.78 8.40 4.57
C LYS A 90 -11.77 7.68 3.66
N THR A 91 -11.75 8.00 2.35
CA THR A 91 -12.62 7.33 1.37
C THR A 91 -12.32 5.84 1.27
N LEU A 92 -11.04 5.44 1.30
CA LEU A 92 -10.66 4.03 1.29
C LEU A 92 -11.16 3.32 2.55
N HIS A 93 -10.95 3.91 3.71
CA HIS A 93 -11.43 3.35 4.98
C HIS A 93 -12.95 3.14 4.96
N GLU A 94 -13.74 4.14 4.55
CA GLU A 94 -15.19 4.03 4.42
C GLU A 94 -15.63 2.93 3.44
N ILE A 95 -14.90 2.75 2.33
CA ILE A 95 -15.14 1.66 1.37
C ILE A 95 -14.90 0.31 2.04
N LEU A 96 -13.72 0.11 2.67
CA LEU A 96 -13.37 -1.17 3.29
C LEU A 96 -14.35 -1.57 4.39
N VAL A 97 -14.77 -0.64 5.24
CA VAL A 97 -15.80 -0.90 6.28
C VAL A 97 -17.13 -1.34 5.66
N LYS A 98 -17.53 -0.72 4.54
CA LYS A 98 -18.82 -1.06 3.87
C LYS A 98 -18.76 -2.40 3.13
N ILE A 99 -17.62 -2.75 2.52
CA ILE A 99 -17.49 -3.99 1.76
C ILE A 99 -17.11 -5.19 2.63
N GLN A 100 -16.54 -4.97 3.82
CA GLN A 100 -16.11 -6.03 4.73
C GLN A 100 -17.17 -7.13 4.92
N PRO A 101 -18.46 -6.85 5.16
CA PRO A 101 -19.48 -7.91 5.32
C PRO A 101 -19.77 -8.68 4.03
N LEU A 102 -19.31 -8.21 2.88
CA LEU A 102 -19.55 -8.81 1.55
C LEU A 102 -18.33 -9.61 1.05
N LEU A 103 -17.19 -9.48 1.74
CA LEU A 103 -15.97 -10.17 1.34
C LEU A 103 -16.03 -11.64 1.77
N PRO A 104 -15.45 -12.56 0.97
CA PRO A 104 -15.37 -13.96 1.35
C PRO A 104 -14.42 -14.15 2.53
N GLY A 105 -14.73 -15.15 3.36
CA GLY A 105 -13.92 -15.47 4.54
C GLY A 105 -14.15 -14.52 5.72
N GLU A 106 -13.25 -14.58 6.69
CA GLU A 106 -13.28 -13.76 7.90
C GLU A 106 -12.44 -12.49 7.72
N PHE A 107 -12.74 -11.68 6.68
CA PHE A 107 -12.07 -10.40 6.55
C PHE A 107 -12.59 -9.42 7.62
N ASP A 108 -11.81 -9.20 8.65
CA ASP A 108 -12.12 -8.27 9.74
C ASP A 108 -10.92 -7.36 10.03
N ILE A 109 -11.14 -6.05 9.91
CA ILE A 109 -10.16 -5.00 10.20
C ILE A 109 -10.55 -4.13 11.41
N SER A 110 -11.63 -4.49 12.13
CA SER A 110 -12.15 -3.69 13.24
C SER A 110 -11.20 -3.61 14.44
N HIS A 111 -10.26 -4.55 14.53
CA HIS A 111 -9.25 -4.60 15.58
C HIS A 111 -8.02 -3.71 15.30
N LEU A 112 -7.89 -3.13 14.11
CA LEU A 112 -6.75 -2.34 13.68
C LEU A 112 -6.83 -0.88 14.13
N ASP A 113 -5.68 -0.26 14.42
CA ASP A 113 -5.54 1.20 14.59
C ASP A 113 -5.51 1.88 13.21
N ILE A 114 -6.68 2.08 12.60
CA ILE A 114 -6.78 2.74 11.29
C ILE A 114 -6.80 4.25 11.49
N ARG A 115 -5.96 4.94 10.73
CA ARG A 115 -5.79 6.39 10.74
C ARG A 115 -6.08 6.97 9.38
N ASP A 116 -7.14 7.77 9.32
CA ASP A 116 -7.52 8.48 8.10
C ASP A 116 -6.50 9.59 7.78
N ILE A 117 -6.14 9.70 6.50
CA ILE A 117 -5.30 10.78 5.98
C ILE A 117 -6.00 11.49 4.83
N ASP A 118 -5.72 12.78 4.71
CA ASP A 118 -6.14 13.57 3.56
C ASP A 118 -5.10 13.54 2.45
N LEU A 119 -5.59 13.66 1.20
CA LEU A 119 -4.69 13.79 0.05
C LEU A 119 -3.86 15.09 0.16
N ASN A 120 -2.57 14.98 -0.12
CA ASN A 120 -1.54 16.01 0.01
C ASN A 120 -1.24 16.42 1.47
N GLU A 121 -1.79 15.73 2.46
CA GLU A 121 -1.38 15.88 3.86
C GLU A 121 0.02 15.30 4.07
N ILE A 122 0.75 15.92 4.99
CA ILE A 122 2.08 15.47 5.42
C ILE A 122 1.94 14.63 6.68
N VAL A 123 2.24 13.34 6.57
CA VAL A 123 2.32 12.42 7.71
C VAL A 123 3.78 12.19 8.07
N LYS A 124 4.13 12.34 9.35
CA LYS A 124 5.48 12.07 9.86
C LYS A 124 5.50 10.77 10.66
N ILE A 125 6.36 9.84 10.25
CA ILE A 125 6.61 8.58 10.97
C ILE A 125 8.11 8.51 11.25
N GLY A 126 8.49 8.69 12.50
CA GLY A 126 9.90 8.76 12.88
C GLY A 126 10.65 9.83 12.09
N ASP A 127 11.66 9.43 11.35
CA ASP A 127 12.49 10.28 10.50
C ASP A 127 12.02 10.33 9.02
N LEU A 128 10.85 9.72 8.72
CA LEU A 128 10.25 9.76 7.40
C LEU A 128 9.07 10.75 7.34
N THR A 129 8.95 11.40 6.21
CA THR A 129 7.81 12.22 5.80
C THR A 129 7.11 11.54 4.64
N ILE A 130 5.79 11.32 4.75
CA ILE A 130 4.97 10.62 3.77
C ILE A 130 3.85 11.55 3.29
N ILE A 131 3.60 11.62 1.98
CA ILE A 131 2.54 12.40 1.37
C ILE A 131 1.74 11.51 0.43
N ALA A 132 0.41 11.47 0.60
CA ALA A 132 -0.51 10.78 -0.29
C ALA A 132 -0.91 11.71 -1.44
N HIS A 133 -0.64 11.31 -2.68
CA HIS A 133 -1.02 12.03 -3.89
C HIS A 133 -2.13 11.30 -4.64
N PRO A 134 -3.17 12.00 -5.13
CA PRO A 134 -4.22 11.34 -5.91
C PRO A 134 -3.68 10.80 -7.24
N VAL A 135 -4.10 9.58 -7.59
CA VAL A 135 -3.85 8.95 -8.89
C VAL A 135 -5.15 8.49 -9.53
N ASP A 136 -5.09 8.24 -10.83
CA ASP A 136 -6.17 7.61 -11.55
C ASP A 136 -5.98 6.10 -11.57
N HIS A 137 -6.87 5.36 -10.94
CA HIS A 137 -6.95 3.90 -10.96
C HIS A 137 -8.29 3.41 -10.42
N ALA A 138 -8.49 3.52 -9.12
CA ALA A 138 -9.71 3.14 -8.41
C ALA A 138 -10.24 4.33 -7.59
N PRO A 139 -11.49 4.31 -7.11
CA PRO A 139 -11.96 5.26 -6.13
C PRO A 139 -11.00 5.28 -4.92
N SER A 140 -10.62 6.48 -4.48
CA SER A 140 -9.65 6.65 -3.37
C SER A 140 -8.17 6.31 -3.66
N ALA A 141 -7.81 5.89 -4.86
CA ALA A 141 -6.43 5.52 -5.17
C ALA A 141 -5.45 6.68 -4.98
N CYS A 142 -4.33 6.37 -4.34
CA CYS A 142 -3.25 7.33 -4.13
C CYS A 142 -1.87 6.69 -4.32
N ALA A 143 -0.91 7.51 -4.71
CA ALA A 143 0.52 7.23 -4.66
C ALA A 143 1.11 7.81 -3.37
N TYR A 144 2.21 7.25 -2.90
CA TYR A 144 2.93 7.75 -1.74
C TYR A 144 4.31 8.29 -2.11
N GLU A 145 4.55 9.54 -1.79
CA GLU A 145 5.89 10.14 -1.80
C GLU A 145 6.48 10.03 -0.40
N VAL A 146 7.70 9.47 -0.29
CA VAL A 146 8.40 9.23 0.97
C VAL A 146 9.73 9.96 0.95
N SER A 147 10.04 10.73 2.00
CA SER A 147 11.30 11.46 2.12
C SER A 147 11.90 11.32 3.51
N ASP A 148 13.24 11.20 3.57
CA ASP A 148 14.05 11.34 4.78
C ASP A 148 14.71 12.73 4.89
N GLY A 149 14.26 13.69 4.06
CA GLY A 149 14.84 15.03 3.96
C GLY A 149 16.02 15.14 3.00
N THR A 150 16.61 14.03 2.57
CA THR A 150 17.75 14.00 1.61
C THR A 150 17.42 13.25 0.34
N LYS A 151 16.64 12.19 0.45
CA LYS A 151 16.21 11.32 -0.64
C LYS A 151 14.69 11.26 -0.71
N ARG A 152 14.17 11.05 -1.92
CA ARG A 152 12.74 10.89 -2.19
C ARG A 152 12.47 9.62 -2.97
N ILE A 153 11.48 8.87 -2.50
CA ILE A 153 10.95 7.68 -3.16
C ILE A 153 9.52 7.96 -3.53
N LEU A 154 9.11 7.60 -4.73
CA LEU A 154 7.72 7.61 -5.17
C LEU A 154 7.26 6.17 -5.40
N TYR A 155 6.24 5.75 -4.65
CA TYR A 155 5.51 4.50 -4.88
C TYR A 155 4.13 4.84 -5.45
N THR A 156 3.86 4.39 -6.67
CA THR A 156 2.62 4.77 -7.37
C THR A 156 1.40 3.97 -6.92
N GLY A 157 1.60 2.79 -6.31
CA GLY A 157 0.56 1.78 -6.33
C GLY A 157 0.19 1.49 -7.79
N ASP A 158 -1.05 1.08 -8.03
CA ASP A 158 -1.58 0.97 -9.37
C ASP A 158 -1.95 2.35 -9.93
N ILE A 159 -1.59 2.60 -11.18
CA ILE A 159 -1.75 3.91 -11.82
C ILE A 159 -2.25 3.78 -13.25
N ARG A 160 -3.04 4.73 -13.69
CA ARG A 160 -3.63 4.75 -15.03
C ARG A 160 -3.49 6.13 -15.68
N PHE A 161 -3.28 6.18 -17.00
CA PHE A 161 -3.07 7.42 -17.76
C PHE A 161 -4.07 7.62 -18.92
N HIS A 162 -5.12 6.79 -19.00
CA HIS A 162 -6.01 6.72 -20.16
C HIS A 162 -7.51 6.80 -19.82
N SER A 163 -7.88 7.11 -18.58
CA SER A 163 -9.29 7.30 -18.19
C SER A 163 -9.69 8.78 -18.17
N ASN A 164 -10.96 9.04 -17.83
CA ASN A 164 -11.49 10.39 -17.69
C ASN A 164 -10.85 11.17 -16.50
N GLN A 165 -10.14 10.47 -15.60
CA GLN A 165 -9.46 11.07 -14.45
C GLN A 165 -7.94 11.05 -14.58
N ASN A 166 -7.41 10.73 -15.77
CA ASN A 166 -5.98 10.63 -16.04
C ASN A 166 -5.17 11.89 -15.66
N TRP A 167 -5.84 13.05 -15.62
CA TRP A 167 -5.25 14.32 -15.17
C TRP A 167 -4.63 14.23 -13.76
N LYS A 168 -5.14 13.32 -12.90
CA LYS A 168 -4.58 13.08 -11.56
C LYS A 168 -3.17 12.50 -11.67
N SER A 169 -3.00 11.45 -12.48
CA SER A 169 -1.72 10.79 -12.70
C SER A 169 -0.73 11.69 -13.43
N TRP A 170 -1.18 12.48 -14.41
CA TRP A 170 -0.33 13.48 -15.06
C TRP A 170 0.12 14.57 -14.09
N LYS A 171 -0.79 15.04 -13.22
CA LYS A 171 -0.46 16.03 -12.19
C LYS A 171 0.53 15.46 -11.16
N LEU A 172 0.42 14.16 -10.80
CA LEU A 172 1.42 13.50 -9.96
C LEU A 172 2.79 13.55 -10.63
N ALA A 173 2.89 13.11 -11.89
CA ALA A 173 4.15 13.12 -12.64
C ALA A 173 4.81 14.51 -12.70
N ASP A 174 4.00 15.56 -12.86
CA ASP A 174 4.47 16.95 -12.86
C ASP A 174 4.93 17.43 -11.48
N LYS A 175 4.22 17.04 -10.42
CA LYS A 175 4.47 17.49 -9.05
C LYS A 175 5.67 16.78 -8.42
N THR A 176 5.87 15.49 -8.74
CA THR A 176 6.89 14.63 -8.10
C THR A 176 8.10 14.38 -9.00
N LYS A 177 8.47 15.38 -9.82
CA LYS A 177 9.62 15.28 -10.74
C LYS A 177 10.89 14.83 -10.03
N ASN A 178 11.65 13.95 -10.72
CA ASN A 178 12.95 13.48 -10.30
C ASN A 178 13.00 12.87 -8.89
N PRO A 179 12.19 11.84 -8.56
CA PRO A 179 12.42 11.06 -7.34
C PRO A 179 13.79 10.33 -7.47
N ASP A 180 14.46 10.08 -6.34
CA ASP A 180 15.68 9.27 -6.33
C ASP A 180 15.38 7.79 -6.64
N CYS A 181 14.16 7.34 -6.34
CA CYS A 181 13.65 6.01 -6.68
C CYS A 181 12.18 6.11 -7.05
N LEU A 182 11.80 5.48 -8.16
CA LEU A 182 10.43 5.28 -8.59
C LEU A 182 10.10 3.79 -8.50
N ILE A 183 9.04 3.46 -7.75
CA ILE A 183 8.45 2.13 -7.67
C ILE A 183 7.07 2.23 -8.28
N MET A 184 6.86 1.57 -9.39
CA MET A 184 5.59 1.61 -10.11
C MET A 184 5.17 0.22 -10.58
N GLU A 185 3.88 0.07 -10.88
CA GLU A 185 3.35 -1.16 -11.44
C GLU A 185 3.96 -1.47 -12.82
N GLY A 186 3.93 -2.77 -13.17
CA GLY A 186 4.36 -3.27 -14.47
C GLY A 186 3.38 -4.28 -15.07
N THR A 187 2.11 -4.25 -14.67
CA THR A 187 1.07 -5.24 -15.02
C THR A 187 0.93 -5.48 -16.52
N ARG A 188 1.22 -4.49 -17.34
CA ARG A 188 1.11 -4.57 -18.82
C ARG A 188 2.45 -4.58 -19.57
N LEU A 189 3.58 -4.60 -18.89
CA LEU A 189 4.91 -4.54 -19.53
C LEU A 189 5.18 -5.68 -20.52
N SER A 190 4.58 -6.86 -20.32
CA SER A 190 4.77 -8.03 -21.15
C SER A 190 3.65 -8.29 -22.17
N ARG A 191 2.63 -7.42 -22.22
CA ARG A 191 1.52 -7.58 -23.17
C ARG A 191 1.85 -6.82 -24.45
N SER A 192 2.05 -7.56 -25.55
CA SER A 192 1.96 -6.97 -26.90
C SER A 192 0.51 -6.52 -27.14
N GLU A 193 0.32 -5.27 -27.51
CA GLU A 193 -0.96 -4.76 -28.00
C GLU A 193 -1.33 -5.43 -29.33
#